data_79f9b4c1c27193cab52b481b318c67f6
#
_entry.id   79f9b4c1c27193cab52b481b318c67f6
#
_cell.length_a   1.000
_cell.length_b   1.000
_cell.length_c   1.000
_cell.angle_alpha   90.00
_cell.angle_beta   90.00
_cell.angle_gamma   90.00
#
_symmetry.space_group_name_H-M   'P 1'
#
loop_
_entity.id
_entity.type
_entity.pdbx_description
1 polymer ?
#
loop_
_entity_poly.entity_id
_entity_poly.type
_entity_poly.pdbx_seq_one_letter_code
_entity_poly.pdbx_strand_id
1 'polypeptide(L)'
;MKHIAEAHRYIDNAKEILSTKAQKEDGLYHDKKYVKMAGNNAYSGVLEALDGFFGLKKKGRKSVEWYQEELGKMDRKMLLNFRVAYDTLHLAMGYDGNLSVKVSNAGLEQAEAIIDWVEMKQGVVASN
;
A
#
# COMPACT_ATOMS: atom_id res chain seq x y z
N MET A 1 11.87 -1.06 -13.01
CA MET A 1 11.74 0.35 -12.68
C MET A 1 11.98 0.55 -11.21
N LYS A 2 12.70 1.60 -10.88
CA LYS A 2 13.16 1.82 -9.51
C LYS A 2 12.01 1.99 -8.52
N HIS A 3 11.01 2.77 -8.88
CA HIS A 3 9.86 3.00 -7.99
C HIS A 3 9.02 1.74 -7.76
N ILE A 4 8.97 0.83 -8.73
CA ILE A 4 8.26 -0.44 -8.57
C ILE A 4 9.03 -1.34 -7.62
N ALA A 5 10.35 -1.44 -7.78
CA ALA A 5 11.19 -2.24 -6.87
C ALA A 5 11.08 -1.73 -5.44
N GLU A 6 11.10 -0.41 -5.25
CA GLU A 6 10.95 0.18 -3.92
C GLU A 6 9.57 -0.11 -3.33
N ALA A 7 8.52 -0.01 -4.16
CA ALA A 7 7.16 -0.32 -3.71
C ALA A 7 7.07 -1.75 -3.20
N HIS A 8 7.63 -2.72 -3.95
CA HIS A 8 7.66 -4.12 -3.51
C HIS A 8 8.45 -4.30 -2.22
N ARG A 9 9.54 -3.57 -2.05
CA ARG A 9 10.33 -3.65 -0.82
C ARG A 9 9.52 -3.19 0.39
N TYR A 10 8.77 -2.12 0.25
CA TYR A 10 7.89 -1.65 1.34
C TYR A 10 6.86 -2.71 1.72
N ILE A 11 6.27 -3.37 0.72
CA ILE A 11 5.28 -4.42 1.00
C ILE A 11 5.95 -5.62 1.68
N ASP A 12 7.11 -6.04 1.19
CA ASP A 12 7.84 -7.15 1.78
C ASP A 12 8.23 -6.84 3.23
N ASN A 13 8.68 -5.62 3.49
CA ASN A 13 9.00 -5.19 4.85
C ASN A 13 7.78 -5.23 5.75
N ALA A 14 6.63 -4.78 5.25
CA ALA A 14 5.39 -4.81 6.03
C ALA A 14 5.01 -6.24 6.39
N LYS A 15 5.08 -7.15 5.43
CA LYS A 15 4.77 -8.56 5.66
C LYS A 15 5.73 -9.19 6.67
N GLU A 16 7.01 -8.87 6.58
CA GLU A 16 8.01 -9.39 7.51
C GLU A 16 7.75 -8.89 8.93
N ILE A 17 7.45 -7.60 9.09
CA ILE A 17 7.13 -7.03 10.40
C ILE A 17 5.94 -7.77 11.01
N LEU A 18 4.89 -7.99 10.22
CA LEU A 18 3.70 -8.66 10.72
C LEU A 18 3.98 -10.11 11.10
N SER A 19 4.78 -10.83 10.30
CA SER A 19 5.04 -12.25 10.54
C SER A 19 6.04 -12.48 11.65
N THR A 20 7.04 -11.61 11.83
CA THR A 20 8.12 -11.84 12.78
C THR A 20 8.01 -11.04 14.07
N LYS A 21 7.38 -9.86 14.02
CA LYS A 21 7.35 -8.96 15.18
C LYS A 21 5.96 -8.83 15.81
N ALA A 22 4.91 -8.73 15.01
CA ALA A 22 3.58 -8.48 15.52
C ALA A 22 2.96 -9.71 16.20
N GLN A 23 3.36 -10.90 15.79
CA GLN A 23 2.89 -12.18 16.33
C GLN A 23 1.36 -12.27 16.37
N LYS A 24 0.82 -13.28 15.71
CA LYS A 24 -0.64 -13.42 15.66
C LYS A 24 -1.12 -14.67 16.39
N GLU A 25 -2.33 -14.57 16.92
CA GLU A 25 -3.00 -15.67 17.59
C GLU A 25 -4.51 -15.44 17.46
N ASP A 26 -5.22 -16.46 16.99
CA ASP A 26 -6.68 -16.42 16.86
C ASP A 26 -7.20 -15.21 16.07
N GLY A 27 -6.49 -14.88 14.98
CA GLY A 27 -6.92 -13.82 14.08
C GLY A 27 -6.57 -12.42 14.52
N LEU A 28 -5.78 -12.28 15.60
CA LEU A 28 -5.35 -10.97 16.11
C LEU A 28 -3.85 -10.94 16.26
N TYR A 29 -3.25 -9.79 15.97
CA TYR A 29 -1.84 -9.55 16.30
C TYR A 29 -1.73 -9.15 17.76
N HIS A 30 -0.57 -9.40 18.36
CA HIS A 30 -0.34 -9.08 19.77
C HIS A 30 0.20 -7.67 19.98
N ASP A 31 0.93 -7.13 19.00
CA ASP A 31 1.68 -5.89 19.21
C ASP A 31 1.23 -4.79 18.26
N LYS A 32 0.47 -3.86 18.81
CA LYS A 32 -0.05 -2.68 18.10
C LYS A 32 1.05 -1.86 17.43
N LYS A 33 2.19 -1.71 18.09
CA LYS A 33 3.32 -0.95 17.57
C LYS A 33 3.77 -1.46 16.20
N TYR A 34 3.89 -2.77 16.07
CA TYR A 34 4.36 -3.36 14.82
C TYR A 34 3.28 -3.39 13.75
N VAL A 35 2.01 -3.45 14.14
CA VAL A 35 0.92 -3.28 13.18
C VAL A 35 0.96 -1.88 12.58
N LYS A 36 1.19 -0.86 13.40
CA LYS A 36 1.33 0.53 12.92
C LYS A 36 2.49 0.67 11.95
N MET A 37 3.64 0.09 12.28
CA MET A 37 4.82 0.13 11.41
C MET A 37 4.53 -0.53 10.07
N ALA A 38 3.91 -1.69 10.10
CA ALA A 38 3.59 -2.43 8.88
C ALA A 38 2.61 -1.66 8.01
N GLY A 39 1.57 -1.09 8.59
CA GLY A 39 0.59 -0.31 7.85
C GLY A 39 1.23 0.89 7.15
N ASN A 40 2.07 1.61 7.87
CA ASN A 40 2.75 2.78 7.32
C ASN A 40 3.72 2.40 6.21
N ASN A 41 4.44 1.28 6.37
CA ASN A 41 5.33 0.77 5.32
C ASN A 41 4.54 0.41 4.06
N ALA A 42 3.47 -0.35 4.23
CA ALA A 42 2.68 -0.79 3.08
C ALA A 42 2.06 0.41 2.34
N TYR A 43 1.54 1.37 3.08
CA TYR A 43 0.96 2.56 2.47
C TYR A 43 2.03 3.38 1.72
N SER A 44 3.24 3.48 2.29
CA SER A 44 4.36 4.13 1.61
C SER A 44 4.68 3.43 0.29
N GLY A 45 4.56 2.11 0.26
CA GLY A 45 4.76 1.35 -0.97
C GLY A 45 3.74 1.72 -2.05
N VAL A 46 2.48 1.85 -1.66
CA VAL A 46 1.42 2.27 -2.59
C VAL A 46 1.75 3.65 -3.17
N LEU A 47 2.10 4.59 -2.31
CA LEU A 47 2.41 5.96 -2.75
C LEU A 47 3.66 6.01 -3.62
N GLU A 48 4.66 5.20 -3.30
CA GLU A 48 5.89 5.12 -4.10
C GLU A 48 5.57 4.67 -5.54
N ALA A 49 4.74 3.65 -5.68
CA ALA A 49 4.33 3.16 -6.99
C ALA A 49 3.54 4.23 -7.75
N LEU A 50 2.58 4.86 -7.08
CA LEU A 50 1.74 5.87 -7.72
C LEU A 50 2.52 7.12 -8.09
N ASP A 51 3.41 7.59 -7.22
CA ASP A 51 4.24 8.76 -7.51
C ASP A 51 5.11 8.51 -8.73
N GLY A 52 5.70 7.33 -8.83
CA GLY A 52 6.48 6.96 -10.01
C GLY A 52 5.62 6.91 -11.27
N PHE A 53 4.42 6.35 -11.14
CA PHE A 53 3.49 6.24 -12.26
C PHE A 53 3.05 7.61 -12.79
N PHE A 54 2.75 8.54 -11.89
CA PHE A 54 2.33 9.88 -12.26
C PHE A 54 3.49 10.82 -12.57
N GLY A 55 4.73 10.32 -12.49
CA GLY A 55 5.91 11.11 -12.81
C GLY A 55 6.20 12.22 -11.81
N LEU A 56 5.79 12.05 -10.57
CA LEU A 56 6.01 13.05 -9.53
C LEU A 56 7.46 13.02 -9.07
N LYS A 57 8.05 14.20 -8.96
CA LYS A 57 9.41 14.33 -8.44
C LYS A 57 9.36 14.40 -6.91
N LYS A 58 10.54 14.24 -6.30
CA LYS A 58 10.67 14.18 -4.84
C LYS A 58 10.33 15.49 -4.14
N LYS A 59 9.10 15.93 -4.22
CA LYS A 59 8.68 17.16 -3.54
C LYS A 59 7.58 16.91 -2.51
N GLY A 60 7.56 15.71 -1.96
CA GLY A 60 6.54 15.35 -1.00
C GLY A 60 5.34 14.71 -1.65
N ARG A 61 4.50 14.13 -0.83
CA ARG A 61 3.31 13.43 -1.29
C ARG A 61 2.22 14.41 -1.64
N LYS A 62 1.37 14.03 -2.58
CA LYS A 62 0.15 14.76 -2.86
C LYS A 62 -0.90 14.42 -1.80
N SER A 63 -2.02 15.13 -1.80
CA SER A 63 -3.12 14.84 -0.90
C SER A 63 -3.81 13.53 -1.29
N VAL A 64 -4.52 12.93 -0.34
CA VAL A 64 -5.32 11.73 -0.61
C VAL A 64 -6.33 12.02 -1.73
N GLU A 65 -6.97 13.19 -1.67
CA GLU A 65 -7.94 13.61 -2.66
C GLU A 65 -7.34 13.70 -4.06
N TRP A 66 -6.09 14.15 -4.15
CA TRP A 66 -5.40 14.23 -5.43
C TRP A 66 -5.22 12.85 -6.05
N TYR A 67 -4.75 11.86 -5.26
CA TYR A 67 -4.57 10.49 -5.77
C TYR A 67 -5.91 9.89 -6.18
N GLN A 68 -6.96 10.10 -5.41
CA GLN A 68 -8.28 9.59 -5.73
C GLN A 68 -8.79 10.17 -7.04
N GLU A 69 -8.63 11.48 -7.22
CA GLU A 69 -9.07 12.16 -8.42
C GLU A 69 -8.33 11.67 -9.66
N GLU A 70 -7.00 11.56 -9.57
CA GLU A 70 -6.20 11.11 -10.70
C GLU A 70 -6.48 9.64 -11.06
N LEU A 71 -6.60 8.79 -10.06
CA LEU A 71 -6.96 7.38 -10.31
C LEU A 71 -8.36 7.26 -10.87
N GLY A 72 -9.30 8.06 -10.39
CA GLY A 72 -10.67 8.04 -10.87
C GLY A 72 -10.80 8.38 -12.35
N LYS A 73 -9.90 9.21 -12.87
CA LYS A 73 -9.86 9.54 -14.29
C LYS A 73 -9.40 8.37 -15.15
N MET A 74 -8.63 7.44 -14.57
CA MET A 74 -7.99 6.37 -15.31
C MET A 74 -8.67 5.01 -15.13
N ASP A 75 -9.03 4.68 -13.90
CA ASP A 75 -9.52 3.34 -13.58
C ASP A 75 -10.31 3.37 -12.27
N ARG A 76 -11.62 3.21 -12.41
CA ARG A 76 -12.52 3.26 -11.24
C ARG A 76 -12.19 2.18 -10.21
N LYS A 77 -11.81 0.99 -10.68
CA LYS A 77 -11.47 -0.11 -9.77
C LYS A 77 -10.26 0.25 -8.93
N MET A 78 -9.25 0.87 -9.53
CA MET A 78 -8.05 1.29 -8.81
C MET A 78 -8.36 2.42 -7.83
N LEU A 79 -9.28 3.31 -8.18
CA LEU A 79 -9.75 4.31 -7.23
C LEU A 79 -10.33 3.65 -5.98
N LEU A 80 -11.19 2.64 -6.17
CA LEU A 80 -11.79 1.92 -5.04
C LEU A 80 -10.74 1.16 -4.25
N ASN A 81 -9.79 0.52 -4.94
CA ASN A 81 -8.70 -0.18 -4.28
C ASN A 81 -7.85 0.78 -3.44
N PHE A 82 -7.60 1.98 -3.97
CA PHE A 82 -6.84 2.99 -3.24
C PHE A 82 -7.58 3.44 -1.97
N ARG A 83 -8.89 3.62 -2.06
CA ARG A 83 -9.69 3.98 -0.88
C ARG A 83 -9.59 2.93 0.21
N VAL A 84 -9.69 1.64 -0.17
CA VAL A 84 -9.55 0.55 0.80
C VAL A 84 -8.13 0.52 1.38
N ALA A 85 -7.12 0.70 0.54
CA ALA A 85 -5.73 0.73 1.01
C ALA A 85 -5.52 1.88 2.01
N TYR A 86 -6.05 3.06 1.71
CA TYR A 86 -5.95 4.20 2.61
C TYR A 86 -6.64 3.91 3.95
N ASP A 87 -7.88 3.43 3.89
CA ASP A 87 -8.66 3.18 5.12
C ASP A 87 -8.04 2.07 5.98
N THR A 88 -7.48 1.03 5.35
CA THR A 88 -6.91 -0.10 6.09
C THR A 88 -5.46 0.14 6.49
N LEU A 89 -4.61 0.52 5.54
CA LEU A 89 -3.17 0.61 5.80
C LEU A 89 -2.80 1.88 6.55
N HIS A 90 -3.35 3.00 6.12
CA HIS A 90 -3.00 4.29 6.74
C HIS A 90 -3.79 4.54 8.01
N LEU A 91 -5.10 4.36 7.97
CA LEU A 91 -5.94 4.69 9.12
C LEU A 91 -6.06 3.54 10.12
N ALA A 92 -6.62 2.40 9.72
CA ALA A 92 -6.87 1.30 10.66
C ALA A 92 -5.57 0.76 11.25
N MET A 93 -4.58 0.49 10.42
CA MET A 93 -3.30 -0.04 10.89
C MET A 93 -2.33 1.06 11.31
N GLY A 94 -2.00 1.96 10.39
CA GLY A 94 -0.95 2.96 10.60
C GLY A 94 -1.26 3.97 11.69
N TYR A 95 -2.51 4.38 11.79
CA TYR A 95 -2.93 5.34 12.79
C TYR A 95 -3.45 4.66 14.05
N ASP A 96 -4.43 3.76 13.91
CA ASP A 96 -5.11 3.14 15.05
C ASP A 96 -4.41 1.90 15.59
N GLY A 97 -3.57 1.23 14.80
CA GLY A 97 -2.94 -0.01 15.20
C GLY A 97 -3.95 -1.15 15.37
N ASN A 98 -4.92 -1.22 14.46
CA ASN A 98 -5.95 -2.25 14.49
C ASN A 98 -5.30 -3.64 14.44
N LEU A 99 -5.64 -4.49 15.40
CA LEU A 99 -5.00 -5.79 15.58
C LEU A 99 -5.57 -6.90 14.69
N SER A 100 -6.64 -6.64 13.93
CA SER A 100 -7.28 -7.67 13.10
C SER A 100 -6.38 -8.11 11.96
N VAL A 101 -6.11 -9.41 11.89
CA VAL A 101 -5.37 -10.00 10.78
C VAL A 101 -6.13 -9.84 9.47
N LYS A 102 -7.47 -9.92 9.52
CA LYS A 102 -8.30 -9.74 8.33
C LYS A 102 -8.15 -8.35 7.73
N VAL A 103 -8.07 -7.33 8.59
CA VAL A 103 -7.88 -5.93 8.14
C VAL A 103 -6.53 -5.79 7.45
N SER A 104 -5.47 -6.33 8.05
CA SER A 104 -4.13 -6.27 7.47
C SER A 104 -4.08 -6.98 6.13
N ASN A 105 -4.68 -8.17 6.04
CA ASN A 105 -4.67 -8.94 4.79
C ASN A 105 -5.41 -8.19 3.70
N ALA A 106 -6.56 -7.61 4.02
CA ALA A 106 -7.32 -6.83 3.03
C ALA A 106 -6.52 -5.64 2.52
N GLY A 107 -5.86 -4.92 3.44
CA GLY A 107 -5.05 -3.76 3.07
C GLY A 107 -3.86 -4.13 2.20
N LEU A 108 -3.14 -5.19 2.57
CA LEU A 108 -1.99 -5.65 1.80
C LEU A 108 -2.41 -6.15 0.41
N GLU A 109 -3.53 -6.83 0.33
CA GLU A 109 -4.07 -7.31 -0.94
C GLU A 109 -4.36 -6.14 -1.88
N GLN A 110 -4.97 -5.07 -1.38
CA GLN A 110 -5.25 -3.90 -2.18
C GLN A 110 -3.97 -3.15 -2.57
N ALA A 111 -3.01 -3.09 -1.66
CA ALA A 111 -1.71 -2.49 -1.96
C ALA A 111 -1.03 -3.22 -3.12
N GLU A 112 -1.01 -4.55 -3.06
CA GLU A 112 -0.42 -5.35 -4.11
C GLU A 112 -1.16 -5.18 -5.44
N ALA A 113 -2.48 -5.10 -5.40
CA ALA A 113 -3.27 -4.90 -6.61
C ALA A 113 -2.92 -3.57 -7.29
N ILE A 114 -2.72 -2.51 -6.50
CA ILE A 114 -2.36 -1.21 -7.04
C ILE A 114 -0.95 -1.24 -7.65
N ILE A 115 0.00 -1.82 -6.92
CA ILE A 115 1.39 -1.90 -7.39
C ILE A 115 1.46 -2.75 -8.67
N ASP A 116 0.74 -3.86 -8.71
CA ASP A 116 0.68 -4.72 -9.88
C ASP A 116 0.07 -3.99 -11.07
N TRP A 117 -0.97 -3.19 -10.83
CA TRP A 117 -1.59 -2.38 -11.88
C TRP A 117 -0.60 -1.37 -12.45
N VAL A 118 0.16 -0.67 -11.58
CA VAL A 118 1.18 0.27 -12.04
C VAL A 118 2.25 -0.46 -12.84
N GLU A 119 2.72 -1.58 -12.33
CA GLU A 119 3.74 -2.38 -12.99
C GLU A 119 3.26 -2.86 -14.35
N MET A 120 2.03 -3.34 -14.44
CA MET A 120 1.43 -3.78 -15.69
C MET A 120 1.34 -2.64 -16.70
N LYS A 121 0.88 -1.47 -16.28
CA LYS A 121 0.75 -0.31 -17.16
C LYS A 121 2.09 0.13 -17.74
N GLN A 122 3.16 0.04 -16.96
CA GLN A 122 4.50 0.45 -17.37
C GLN A 122 5.30 -0.72 -17.96
N GLY A 123 5.17 -1.90 -17.36
CA GLY A 123 5.91 -3.08 -17.76
C GLY A 123 5.44 -3.71 -19.05
N VAL A 124 4.12 -3.69 -19.31
CA VAL A 124 3.57 -4.24 -20.55
C VAL A 124 4.16 -3.52 -21.76
N VAL A 125 4.30 -2.19 -21.65
CA VAL A 125 4.91 -1.41 -22.73
C VAL A 125 6.35 -1.83 -22.95
N ALA A 126 7.09 -2.09 -21.88
CA ALA A 126 8.49 -2.51 -21.97
C ALA A 126 8.61 -3.96 -22.44
N SER A 127 7.63 -4.80 -22.13
CA SER A 127 7.66 -6.23 -22.48
C SER A 127 7.32 -6.49 -23.94
N ASN A 128 6.62 -5.59 -24.55
CA ASN A 128 6.19 -5.74 -25.95
C ASN A 128 7.07 -4.96 -26.91
#